data_68eb45b7d7b0b9ad6c105ed870a64d67
#
_entry.id   68eb45b7d7b0b9ad6c105ed870a64d67
#
_cell.length_a   1.000
_cell.length_b   1.000
_cell.length_c   1.000
_cell.angle_alpha   90.00
_cell.angle_beta   90.00
_cell.angle_gamma   90.00
#
_symmetry.space_group_name_H-M   'P 1'
#
loop_
_entity.id
_entity.type
_entity.pdbx_description
1 polymer ?
#
loop_
_entity_poly.entity_id
_entity_poly.type
_entity_poly.pdbx_seq_one_letter_code
_entity_poly.pdbx_strand_id
1 'polypeptide(L)'
;MILPPKVIHPTGEPEFTLKKSVISALIADTFNGKIHIEWDPQAQVTTLGQLAFFIQYLKMGHRFMPWVEECPLRYTSPNAPKKINVLGSFVLSILAGYTRYAHITRIQGDCVNAPLLGMTKVVGEDSARNGLKAIEENAGIAWLQKHLYQSYSPLLELPWILDADVTIKTLYGHQEGATVGYNPHKPGRPIAYLPHLHDSQCPPNPGG
;
A
#
# COMPACT_ATOMS: atom_id res chain seq x y z
N MET A 1 -11.25 -11.56 -6.76
CA MET A 1 -12.47 -12.35 -7.06
C MET A 1 -12.02 -13.75 -7.43
N ILE A 2 -12.33 -14.74 -6.59
CA ILE A 2 -11.97 -16.14 -6.83
C ILE A 2 -13.14 -16.74 -7.61
N LEU A 3 -12.88 -17.19 -8.84
CA LEU A 3 -13.86 -17.96 -9.58
C LEU A 3 -14.09 -19.30 -8.87
N PRO A 4 -15.32 -19.74 -8.69
CA PRO A 4 -15.57 -21.10 -8.24
C PRO A 4 -14.97 -22.07 -9.27
N PRO A 5 -14.45 -23.22 -8.82
CA PRO A 5 -13.90 -24.24 -9.72
C PRO A 5 -14.96 -24.68 -10.72
N LYS A 6 -14.56 -24.81 -11.99
CA LYS A 6 -15.41 -25.38 -13.04
C LYS A 6 -15.72 -26.83 -12.67
N VAL A 7 -16.93 -27.11 -12.21
CA VAL A 7 -17.37 -28.46 -11.90
C VAL A 7 -17.73 -29.12 -13.25
N ILE A 8 -16.95 -30.12 -13.64
CA ILE A 8 -17.26 -31.00 -14.78
C ILE A 8 -18.13 -32.11 -14.22
N HIS A 9 -19.41 -32.08 -14.53
CA HIS A 9 -20.33 -33.16 -14.16
C HIS A 9 -20.26 -34.31 -15.18
N PRO A 10 -20.26 -35.58 -14.72
CA PRO A 10 -20.45 -36.70 -15.60
C PRO A 10 -21.86 -36.67 -16.19
N THR A 11 -21.95 -37.08 -17.46
CA THR A 11 -23.16 -37.13 -18.27
C THR A 11 -24.31 -37.83 -17.53
N GLY A 12 -25.39 -37.08 -17.22
CA GLY A 12 -26.65 -37.67 -16.76
C GLY A 12 -27.28 -37.11 -15.49
N GLU A 13 -26.66 -36.13 -14.82
CA GLU A 13 -27.29 -35.51 -13.64
C GLU A 13 -28.04 -34.21 -13.98
N PRO A 14 -29.13 -33.88 -13.25
CA PRO A 14 -29.93 -32.70 -13.55
C PRO A 14 -29.09 -31.44 -13.37
N GLU A 15 -29.13 -30.59 -14.38
CA GLU A 15 -28.51 -29.27 -14.39
C GLU A 15 -28.96 -28.46 -13.18
N PHE A 16 -28.07 -28.30 -12.20
CA PHE A 16 -28.32 -27.41 -11.06
C PHE A 16 -28.28 -25.98 -11.57
N THR A 17 -29.41 -25.47 -11.96
CA THR A 17 -29.56 -24.03 -12.25
C THR A 17 -29.43 -23.30 -10.91
N LEU A 18 -28.21 -22.80 -10.62
CA LEU A 18 -28.01 -21.87 -9.52
C LEU A 18 -29.01 -20.72 -9.75
N LYS A 19 -30.07 -20.67 -8.93
CA LYS A 19 -30.93 -19.48 -8.87
C LYS A 19 -29.99 -18.29 -8.70
N LYS A 20 -30.03 -17.37 -9.67
CA LYS A 20 -29.30 -16.09 -9.64
C LYS A 20 -29.77 -15.39 -8.37
N SER A 21 -29.10 -15.63 -7.24
CA SER A 21 -29.30 -14.80 -6.06
C SER A 21 -28.92 -13.41 -6.51
N VAL A 22 -29.87 -12.48 -6.41
CA VAL A 22 -29.62 -11.06 -6.65
C VAL A 22 -28.65 -10.63 -5.56
N ILE A 23 -27.36 -10.82 -5.81
CA ILE A 23 -26.31 -10.20 -5.01
C ILE A 23 -26.48 -8.72 -5.30
N SER A 24 -26.97 -7.97 -4.30
CA SER A 24 -27.05 -6.52 -4.41
C SER A 24 -25.66 -6.01 -4.82
N ALA A 25 -25.61 -5.24 -5.92
CA ALA A 25 -24.35 -4.74 -6.42
C ALA A 25 -23.58 -4.00 -5.30
N LEU A 26 -22.37 -4.43 -5.04
CA LEU A 26 -21.50 -3.73 -4.10
C LEU A 26 -20.94 -2.50 -4.82
N ILE A 27 -21.09 -1.32 -4.21
CA ILE A 27 -20.59 -0.06 -4.77
C ILE A 27 -19.38 0.37 -3.96
N ALA A 28 -18.23 0.55 -4.64
CA ALA A 28 -17.04 1.16 -4.06
C ALA A 28 -16.79 2.52 -4.69
N ASP A 29 -16.50 3.54 -3.86
CA ASP A 29 -16.18 4.89 -4.31
C ASP A 29 -14.66 5.06 -4.45
N THR A 30 -14.19 5.56 -5.59
CA THR A 30 -12.77 5.69 -5.92
C THR A 30 -12.41 7.07 -6.43
N PHE A 31 -11.11 7.37 -6.60
CA PHE A 31 -10.64 8.63 -7.17
C PHE A 31 -11.04 8.81 -8.65
N ASN A 32 -11.35 7.73 -9.35
CA ASN A 32 -11.82 7.73 -10.73
C ASN A 32 -13.32 7.47 -10.86
N GLY A 33 -14.08 7.65 -9.78
CA GLY A 33 -15.53 7.46 -9.77
C GLY A 33 -15.99 6.24 -8.96
N LYS A 34 -17.26 5.94 -9.09
CA LYS A 34 -17.89 4.79 -8.44
C LYS A 34 -17.73 3.56 -9.29
N ILE A 35 -17.36 2.44 -8.67
CA ILE A 35 -17.37 1.13 -9.30
C ILE A 35 -18.55 0.31 -8.77
N HIS A 36 -19.18 -0.41 -9.68
CA HIS A 36 -20.20 -1.40 -9.38
C HIS A 36 -19.56 -2.77 -9.51
N ILE A 37 -19.63 -3.56 -8.45
CA ILE A 37 -19.05 -4.90 -8.41
C ILE A 37 -20.19 -5.88 -8.64
N GLU A 38 -20.22 -6.44 -9.85
CA GLU A 38 -21.20 -7.43 -10.26
C GLU A 38 -20.48 -8.71 -10.70
N TRP A 39 -21.17 -9.83 -10.59
CA TRP A 39 -20.66 -11.07 -11.13
C TRP A 39 -20.87 -11.10 -12.64
N ASP A 40 -19.81 -11.04 -13.39
CA ASP A 40 -19.82 -11.21 -14.82
C ASP A 40 -18.84 -12.33 -15.22
N PRO A 41 -19.32 -13.49 -15.68
CA PRO A 41 -18.48 -14.61 -16.08
C PRO A 41 -17.62 -14.32 -17.31
N GLN A 42 -17.91 -13.25 -18.07
CA GLN A 42 -17.18 -12.83 -19.25
C GLN A 42 -16.19 -11.70 -18.97
N ALA A 43 -16.26 -11.07 -17.79
CA ALA A 43 -15.40 -9.96 -17.44
C ALA A 43 -13.96 -10.39 -17.20
N GLN A 44 -13.02 -9.54 -17.60
CA GLN A 44 -11.64 -9.68 -17.18
C GLN A 44 -11.54 -9.41 -15.67
N VAL A 45 -10.84 -10.27 -14.95
CA VAL A 45 -10.66 -10.17 -13.51
C VAL A 45 -9.22 -9.83 -13.18
N THR A 46 -9.03 -8.99 -12.17
CA THR A 46 -7.71 -8.79 -11.57
C THR A 46 -7.49 -9.80 -10.44
N THR A 47 -6.29 -10.30 -10.29
CA THR A 47 -5.88 -11.10 -9.13
C THR A 47 -5.79 -10.29 -7.85
N LEU A 48 -5.87 -8.96 -7.94
CA LEU A 48 -5.73 -8.00 -6.86
C LEU A 48 -7.05 -7.26 -6.59
N GLY A 49 -8.19 -7.95 -6.70
CA GLY A 49 -9.51 -7.36 -6.53
C GLY A 49 -9.74 -6.66 -5.19
N GLN A 50 -9.05 -7.08 -4.12
CA GLN A 50 -9.10 -6.44 -2.81
C GLN A 50 -8.58 -5.00 -2.83
N LEU A 51 -7.74 -4.62 -3.78
CA LEU A 51 -7.19 -3.25 -3.85
C LEU A 51 -8.26 -2.18 -4.05
N ALA A 52 -9.38 -2.51 -4.70
CA ALA A 52 -10.49 -1.59 -4.86
C ALA A 52 -11.03 -1.06 -3.51
N PHE A 53 -11.09 -1.92 -2.49
CA PHE A 53 -11.52 -1.53 -1.15
C PHE A 53 -10.50 -0.65 -0.43
N PHE A 54 -9.21 -0.94 -0.59
CA PHE A 54 -8.15 -0.08 -0.06
C PHE A 54 -8.14 1.29 -0.75
N ILE A 55 -8.38 1.34 -2.06
CA ILE A 55 -8.49 2.58 -2.82
C ILE A 55 -9.68 3.40 -2.32
N GLN A 56 -10.82 2.77 -2.07
CA GLN A 56 -11.99 3.42 -1.47
C GLN A 56 -11.64 3.99 -0.08
N TYR A 57 -10.96 3.23 0.77
CA TYR A 57 -10.50 3.69 2.07
C TYR A 57 -9.57 4.92 1.96
N LEU A 58 -8.60 4.89 1.05
CA LEU A 58 -7.71 6.03 0.77
C LEU A 58 -8.49 7.28 0.32
N LYS A 59 -9.54 7.08 -0.49
CA LYS A 59 -10.41 8.17 -0.95
C LYS A 59 -11.21 8.76 0.22
N MET A 60 -11.81 7.91 1.04
CA MET A 60 -12.58 8.34 2.22
C MET A 60 -11.72 9.12 3.23
N GLY A 61 -10.46 8.73 3.39
CA GLY A 61 -9.52 9.40 4.28
C GLY A 61 -9.03 10.77 3.77
N HIS A 62 -9.30 11.13 2.51
CA HIS A 62 -8.89 12.39 1.87
C HIS A 62 -7.40 12.75 2.03
N ARG A 63 -6.52 11.76 2.22
CA ARG A 63 -5.09 11.99 2.50
C ARG A 63 -4.18 11.66 1.32
N PHE A 64 -4.60 10.77 0.43
CA PHE A 64 -3.77 10.31 -0.66
C PHE A 64 -3.44 11.43 -1.66
N MET A 65 -4.43 12.19 -2.13
CA MET A 65 -4.20 13.25 -3.11
C MET A 65 -3.35 14.40 -2.56
N PRO A 66 -3.61 14.96 -1.36
CA PRO A 66 -2.72 15.95 -0.77
C PRO A 66 -1.27 15.43 -0.60
N TRP A 67 -1.10 14.17 -0.20
CA TRP A 67 0.21 13.55 -0.10
C TRP A 67 0.94 13.49 -1.45
N VAL A 68 0.23 13.16 -2.54
CA VAL A 68 0.79 13.17 -3.90
C VAL A 68 1.13 14.58 -4.38
N GLU A 69 0.22 15.53 -4.19
CA GLU A 69 0.37 16.91 -4.67
C GLU A 69 1.53 17.64 -3.99
N GLU A 70 1.64 17.48 -2.67
CA GLU A 70 2.68 18.11 -1.86
C GLU A 70 4.04 17.41 -1.96
N CYS A 71 4.13 16.23 -2.58
CA CYS A 71 5.40 15.54 -2.78
C CYS A 71 6.40 16.45 -3.47
N PRO A 72 7.63 16.64 -2.92
CA PRO A 72 8.64 17.52 -3.48
C PRO A 72 9.31 16.98 -4.76
N LEU A 73 8.83 15.87 -5.30
CA LEU A 73 9.30 15.30 -6.55
C LEU A 73 9.15 16.31 -7.70
N ARG A 74 10.25 16.66 -8.33
CA ARG A 74 10.31 17.57 -9.48
C ARG A 74 11.09 16.90 -10.60
N TYR A 75 10.54 16.99 -11.79
CA TYR A 75 11.20 16.54 -13.01
C TYR A 75 11.47 17.72 -13.94
N THR A 76 12.60 17.68 -14.61
CA THR A 76 12.97 18.67 -15.64
C THR A 76 12.52 18.21 -17.02
N SER A 77 12.34 16.91 -17.24
CA SER A 77 11.95 16.37 -18.53
C SER A 77 10.43 16.41 -18.72
N PRO A 78 9.95 16.88 -19.89
CA PRO A 78 8.51 16.84 -20.21
C PRO A 78 7.95 15.42 -20.36
N ASN A 79 8.82 14.44 -20.62
CA ASN A 79 8.45 13.02 -20.75
C ASN A 79 8.49 12.25 -19.44
N ALA A 80 8.73 12.94 -18.32
CA ALA A 80 8.79 12.31 -17.02
C ALA A 80 7.40 11.75 -16.59
N PRO A 81 7.37 10.67 -15.81
CA PRO A 81 6.11 10.14 -15.32
C PRO A 81 5.44 11.13 -14.36
N LYS A 82 4.11 11.18 -14.37
CA LYS A 82 3.35 11.98 -13.40
C LYS A 82 3.65 11.53 -11.97
N LYS A 83 3.68 12.47 -11.02
CA LYS A 83 3.88 12.14 -9.59
C LYS A 83 2.94 11.03 -9.10
N ILE A 84 1.65 11.12 -9.45
CA ILE A 84 0.65 10.14 -9.06
C ILE A 84 0.99 8.73 -9.59
N ASN A 85 1.56 8.63 -10.80
CA ASN A 85 1.97 7.33 -11.34
C ASN A 85 3.14 6.73 -10.55
N VAL A 86 4.10 7.55 -10.14
CA VAL A 86 5.25 7.08 -9.35
C VAL A 86 4.79 6.68 -7.95
N LEU A 87 4.17 7.60 -7.22
CA LEU A 87 3.74 7.38 -5.84
C LEU A 87 2.64 6.33 -5.72
N GLY A 88 1.67 6.36 -6.65
CA GLY A 88 0.61 5.36 -6.72
C GLY A 88 1.13 3.95 -7.01
N SER A 89 2.19 3.80 -7.82
CA SER A 89 2.83 2.50 -8.04
C SER A 89 3.40 1.91 -6.75
N PHE A 90 3.99 2.74 -5.88
CA PHE A 90 4.43 2.31 -4.55
C PHE A 90 3.25 1.92 -3.67
N VAL A 91 2.22 2.77 -3.62
CA VAL A 91 1.04 2.50 -2.78
C VAL A 91 0.37 1.19 -3.21
N LEU A 92 0.10 0.99 -4.49
CA LEU A 92 -0.48 -0.26 -4.99
C LEU A 92 0.42 -1.47 -4.71
N SER A 93 1.74 -1.31 -4.86
CA SER A 93 2.70 -2.38 -4.57
C SER A 93 2.68 -2.78 -3.09
N ILE A 94 2.68 -1.80 -2.19
CA ILE A 94 2.62 -2.03 -0.73
C ILE A 94 1.29 -2.68 -0.35
N LEU A 95 0.17 -2.16 -0.84
CA LEU A 95 -1.16 -2.69 -0.56
C LEU A 95 -1.35 -4.12 -1.12
N ALA A 96 -0.64 -4.46 -2.20
CA ALA A 96 -0.58 -5.82 -2.72
C ALA A 96 0.34 -6.77 -1.91
N GLY A 97 0.95 -6.28 -0.82
CA GLY A 97 1.85 -7.06 0.04
C GLY A 97 3.28 -7.19 -0.50
N TYR A 98 3.66 -6.38 -1.46
CA TYR A 98 5.00 -6.43 -2.04
C TYR A 98 6.00 -5.56 -1.28
N THR A 99 7.21 -6.09 -1.07
CA THR A 99 8.24 -5.48 -0.23
C THR A 99 9.48 -5.03 -0.99
N ARG A 100 9.53 -5.24 -2.31
CA ARG A 100 10.69 -4.92 -3.15
C ARG A 100 10.29 -4.13 -4.38
N TYR A 101 11.14 -3.24 -4.85
CA TYR A 101 10.93 -2.48 -6.10
C TYR A 101 10.67 -3.40 -7.31
N ALA A 102 11.42 -4.51 -7.42
CA ALA A 102 11.24 -5.48 -8.50
C ALA A 102 9.81 -6.05 -8.57
N HIS A 103 9.09 -6.04 -7.46
CA HIS A 103 7.72 -6.54 -7.45
C HIS A 103 6.71 -5.58 -8.12
N ILE A 104 7.07 -4.32 -8.35
CA ILE A 104 6.23 -3.34 -9.07
C ILE A 104 5.90 -3.87 -10.48
N THR A 105 6.82 -4.61 -11.10
CA THR A 105 6.58 -5.24 -12.41
C THR A 105 5.39 -6.20 -12.41
N ARG A 106 5.06 -6.81 -11.28
CA ARG A 106 3.93 -7.75 -11.17
C ARG A 106 2.58 -7.08 -11.29
N ILE A 107 2.50 -5.78 -10.99
CA ILE A 107 1.25 -4.99 -11.07
C ILE A 107 1.19 -4.12 -12.32
N GLN A 108 2.22 -4.09 -13.16
CA GLN A 108 2.24 -3.29 -14.40
C GLN A 108 1.16 -3.71 -15.40
N GLY A 109 0.80 -4.98 -15.43
CA GLY A 109 -0.27 -5.50 -16.29
C GLY A 109 -1.67 -5.34 -15.73
N ASP A 110 -1.83 -4.81 -14.52
CA ASP A 110 -3.14 -4.59 -13.91
C ASP A 110 -3.78 -3.32 -14.45
N CYS A 111 -4.72 -3.49 -15.38
CA CYS A 111 -5.46 -2.38 -15.99
C CYS A 111 -6.63 -1.88 -15.14
N VAL A 112 -6.91 -2.51 -13.99
CA VAL A 112 -8.07 -2.20 -13.15
C VAL A 112 -7.69 -1.22 -12.03
N ASN A 113 -6.71 -1.58 -11.20
CA ASN A 113 -6.43 -0.84 -9.96
C ASN A 113 -5.72 0.49 -10.18
N ALA A 114 -4.87 0.61 -11.21
CA ALA A 114 -4.19 1.86 -11.50
C ALA A 114 -5.17 3.00 -11.87
N PRO A 115 -6.11 2.83 -12.81
CA PRO A 115 -7.15 3.83 -13.08
C PRO A 115 -8.01 4.16 -11.86
N LEU A 116 -8.37 3.18 -11.03
CA LEU A 116 -9.17 3.40 -9.83
C LEU A 116 -8.46 4.32 -8.82
N LEU A 117 -7.14 4.28 -8.75
CA LEU A 117 -6.34 5.19 -7.93
C LEU A 117 -6.09 6.55 -8.63
N GLY A 118 -6.65 6.79 -9.81
CA GLY A 118 -6.45 8.01 -10.59
C GLY A 118 -5.14 8.05 -11.39
N MET A 119 -4.48 6.92 -11.54
CA MET A 119 -3.25 6.78 -12.33
C MET A 119 -3.54 6.53 -13.80
N THR A 120 -2.61 6.89 -14.67
CA THR A 120 -2.68 6.52 -16.09
C THR A 120 -1.92 5.23 -16.40
N LYS A 121 -0.95 4.87 -15.56
CA LYS A 121 -0.19 3.62 -15.66
C LYS A 121 0.58 3.35 -14.37
N VAL A 122 0.91 2.09 -14.15
CA VAL A 122 1.96 1.69 -13.19
C VAL A 122 3.31 1.91 -13.86
N VAL A 123 4.24 2.60 -13.16
CA VAL A 123 5.59 2.83 -13.67
C VAL A 123 6.48 1.60 -13.45
N GLY A 124 7.54 1.47 -14.25
CA GLY A 124 8.53 0.42 -14.04
C GLY A 124 9.40 0.66 -12.80
N GLU A 125 10.07 -0.39 -12.32
CA GLU A 125 10.95 -0.37 -11.15
C GLU A 125 11.96 0.78 -11.20
N ASP A 126 12.67 0.93 -12.31
CA ASP A 126 13.70 1.97 -12.47
C ASP A 126 13.10 3.38 -12.40
N SER A 127 11.94 3.59 -13.03
CA SER A 127 11.24 4.88 -12.97
C SER A 127 10.79 5.22 -11.56
N ALA A 128 10.29 4.23 -10.82
CA ALA A 128 9.91 4.38 -9.43
C ALA A 128 11.12 4.73 -8.56
N ARG A 129 12.20 3.97 -8.68
CA ARG A 129 13.46 4.18 -7.95
C ARG A 129 14.08 5.54 -8.25
N ASN A 130 14.16 5.91 -9.53
CA ASN A 130 14.71 7.20 -9.94
C ASN A 130 13.82 8.36 -9.50
N GLY A 131 12.49 8.16 -9.44
CA GLY A 131 11.58 9.15 -8.88
C GLY A 131 11.88 9.45 -7.41
N LEU A 132 12.07 8.42 -6.58
CA LEU A 132 12.44 8.64 -5.18
C LEU A 132 13.82 9.28 -5.02
N LYS A 133 14.81 8.87 -5.82
CA LYS A 133 16.14 9.47 -5.80
C LYS A 133 16.16 10.95 -6.22
N ALA A 134 15.18 11.40 -6.98
CA ALA A 134 15.07 12.79 -7.41
C ALA A 134 14.45 13.71 -6.32
N ILE A 135 14.00 13.15 -5.21
CA ILE A 135 13.51 13.92 -4.06
C ILE A 135 14.71 14.33 -3.21
N GLU A 136 14.85 15.63 -2.95
CA GLU A 136 15.84 16.13 -2.01
C GLU A 136 15.52 15.61 -0.61
N GLU A 137 16.53 15.17 0.14
CA GLU A 137 16.38 14.42 1.38
C GLU A 137 15.59 15.19 2.45
N ASN A 138 15.99 16.42 2.77
CA ASN A 138 15.32 17.20 3.81
C ASN A 138 13.87 17.54 3.44
N ALA A 139 13.62 17.89 2.17
CA ALA A 139 12.28 18.15 1.68
C ALA A 139 11.42 16.88 1.72
N GLY A 140 12.01 15.73 1.39
CA GLY A 140 11.36 14.43 1.47
C GLY A 140 10.99 14.05 2.90
N ILE A 141 11.92 14.23 3.84
CA ILE A 141 11.68 13.97 5.27
C ILE A 141 10.57 14.87 5.80
N ALA A 142 10.64 16.18 5.55
CA ALA A 142 9.61 17.13 5.99
C ALA A 142 8.22 16.79 5.44
N TRP A 143 8.14 16.42 4.15
CA TRP A 143 6.91 15.98 3.51
C TRP A 143 6.34 14.73 4.17
N LEU A 144 7.16 13.69 4.38
CA LEU A 144 6.72 12.45 5.01
C LEU A 144 6.27 12.67 6.45
N GLN A 145 7.04 13.41 7.24
CA GLN A 145 6.72 13.72 8.64
C GLN A 145 5.40 14.49 8.75
N LYS A 146 5.19 15.51 7.90
CA LYS A 146 3.94 16.27 7.88
C LYS A 146 2.73 15.36 7.70
N HIS A 147 2.76 14.52 6.65
CA HIS A 147 1.62 13.65 6.34
C HIS A 147 1.45 12.50 7.33
N LEU A 148 2.55 11.97 7.87
CA LEU A 148 2.52 11.01 8.94
C LEU A 148 1.86 11.61 10.19
N TYR A 149 2.31 12.79 10.63
CA TYR A 149 1.71 13.50 11.76
C TYR A 149 0.21 13.71 11.58
N GLN A 150 -0.22 14.20 10.42
CA GLN A 150 -1.64 14.39 10.10
C GLN A 150 -2.44 13.07 10.18
N SER A 151 -1.80 11.93 9.96
CA SER A 151 -2.48 10.63 9.98
C SER A 151 -2.76 10.12 11.38
N TYR A 152 -1.86 10.36 12.32
CA TYR A 152 -2.00 9.85 13.68
C TYR A 152 -2.39 10.92 14.72
N SER A 153 -2.22 12.23 14.42
CA SER A 153 -2.55 13.28 15.39
C SER A 153 -3.95 13.20 16.01
N PRO A 154 -5.01 12.81 15.29
CA PRO A 154 -6.32 12.63 15.92
C PRO A 154 -6.35 11.51 16.97
N LEU A 155 -5.46 10.52 16.86
CA LEU A 155 -5.36 9.42 17.83
C LEU A 155 -4.69 9.87 19.13
N LEU A 156 -3.85 10.93 19.06
CA LEU A 156 -3.16 11.47 20.23
C LEU A 156 -4.08 12.31 21.17
N GLU A 157 -5.31 12.58 20.76
CA GLU A 157 -6.30 13.24 21.60
C GLU A 157 -6.87 12.30 22.69
N LEU A 158 -6.68 11.00 22.52
CA LEU A 158 -7.06 9.98 23.51
C LEU A 158 -5.89 9.71 24.46
N PRO A 159 -6.16 9.29 25.71
CA PRO A 159 -5.11 8.80 26.59
C PRO A 159 -4.34 7.66 25.94
N TRP A 160 -3.01 7.78 25.84
CA TRP A 160 -2.16 6.76 25.24
C TRP A 160 -0.92 6.49 26.10
N ILE A 161 -0.38 5.29 25.98
CA ILE A 161 0.85 4.87 26.61
C ILE A 161 1.89 4.70 25.51
N LEU A 162 2.97 5.48 25.59
CA LEU A 162 4.09 5.36 24.67
C LEU A 162 5.00 4.23 25.17
N ASP A 163 5.06 3.15 24.39
CA ASP A 163 6.06 2.10 24.56
C ASP A 163 7.19 2.32 23.57
N ALA A 164 8.42 2.39 24.06
CA ALA A 164 9.61 2.62 23.28
C ALA A 164 10.52 1.40 23.34
N ASP A 165 10.70 0.75 22.19
CA ASP A 165 11.62 -0.36 22.04
C ASP A 165 12.68 -0.07 20.97
N VAL A 166 13.79 -0.79 21.03
CA VAL A 166 14.88 -0.67 20.06
C VAL A 166 15.17 -2.02 19.41
N THR A 167 14.93 -2.11 18.13
CA THR A 167 15.32 -3.28 17.36
C THR A 167 16.74 -3.14 16.83
N ILE A 168 17.56 -4.16 17.08
CA ILE A 168 18.94 -4.26 16.60
C ILE A 168 18.91 -4.99 15.24
N LYS A 169 19.29 -4.29 14.18
CA LYS A 169 19.41 -4.88 12.84
C LYS A 169 20.88 -5.06 12.48
N THR A 170 21.30 -6.31 12.29
CA THR A 170 22.64 -6.63 11.79
C THR A 170 22.80 -6.13 10.35
N LEU A 171 23.86 -5.37 10.10
CA LEU A 171 24.20 -4.85 8.76
C LEU A 171 25.30 -5.69 8.12
N TYR A 172 25.21 -5.84 6.81
CA TYR A 172 26.21 -6.48 5.97
C TYR A 172 26.74 -5.46 4.96
N GLY A 173 28.05 -5.20 5.03
CA GLY A 173 28.72 -4.19 4.18
C GLY A 173 28.96 -2.87 4.92
N HIS A 174 29.44 -1.88 4.17
CA HIS A 174 29.76 -0.53 4.64
C HIS A 174 28.55 0.37 4.43
N GLN A 175 27.79 0.62 5.48
CA GLN A 175 26.66 1.54 5.45
C GLN A 175 26.96 2.73 6.37
N GLU A 176 26.54 3.92 5.95
CA GLU A 176 26.66 5.12 6.76
C GLU A 176 25.86 4.95 8.06
N GLY A 177 26.42 5.44 9.18
CA GLY A 177 25.77 5.32 10.49
C GLY A 177 25.85 3.92 11.14
N ALA A 178 26.49 2.94 10.49
CA ALA A 178 26.70 1.62 11.08
C ALA A 178 27.74 1.67 12.19
N THR A 179 27.38 1.18 13.38
CA THR A 179 28.28 1.11 14.54
C THR A 179 28.43 -0.32 15.03
N VAL A 180 29.61 -0.65 15.59
CA VAL A 180 29.79 -1.92 16.29
C VAL A 180 29.29 -1.75 17.70
N GLY A 181 28.23 -2.48 18.07
CA GLY A 181 27.60 -2.41 19.38
C GLY A 181 27.08 -3.77 19.83
N TYR A 182 26.24 -3.77 20.85
CA TYR A 182 25.63 -4.98 21.37
C TYR A 182 24.77 -5.65 20.32
N ASN A 183 25.11 -6.87 19.92
CA ASN A 183 24.37 -7.69 18.97
C ASN A 183 24.34 -9.14 19.48
N PRO A 184 23.22 -9.56 20.07
CA PRO A 184 23.12 -10.89 20.66
C PRO A 184 23.15 -12.01 19.62
N HIS A 185 22.79 -11.73 18.36
CA HIS A 185 22.73 -12.74 17.30
C HIS A 185 24.05 -12.88 16.55
N LYS A 186 24.80 -11.79 16.36
CA LYS A 186 26.08 -11.77 15.64
C LYS A 186 27.07 -10.77 16.26
N PRO A 187 27.73 -11.14 17.36
CA PRO A 187 28.69 -10.26 18.04
C PRO A 187 29.78 -9.76 17.08
N GLY A 188 30.16 -8.49 17.24
CA GLY A 188 31.22 -7.86 16.44
C GLY A 188 30.84 -7.41 15.03
N ARG A 189 29.61 -7.64 14.58
CA ARG A 189 29.08 -7.11 13.33
C ARG A 189 28.52 -5.71 13.50
N PRO A 190 28.67 -4.84 12.48
CA PRO A 190 27.99 -3.55 12.47
C PRO A 190 26.48 -3.70 12.57
N ILE A 191 25.84 -2.80 13.29
CA ILE A 191 24.39 -2.78 13.51
C ILE A 191 23.83 -1.39 13.25
N ALA A 192 22.53 -1.33 12.96
CA ALA A 192 21.72 -0.14 13.09
C ALA A 192 20.70 -0.33 14.23
N TYR A 193 20.56 0.68 15.05
CA TYR A 193 19.49 0.77 16.04
C TYR A 193 18.27 1.38 15.38
N LEU A 194 17.17 0.65 15.36
CA LEU A 194 15.88 1.14 14.85
C LEU A 194 14.96 1.33 16.05
N PRO A 195 14.72 2.56 16.50
CA PRO A 195 13.73 2.81 17.53
C PRO A 195 12.34 2.49 17.00
N HIS A 196 11.58 1.73 17.77
CA HIS A 196 10.17 1.49 17.55
C HIS A 196 9.38 2.17 18.65
N LEU A 197 8.39 2.97 18.25
CA LEU A 197 7.41 3.56 19.13
C LEU A 197 6.09 2.83 18.90
N HIS A 198 5.57 2.21 19.93
CA HIS A 198 4.26 1.56 19.89
C HIS A 198 3.29 2.34 20.78
N ASP A 199 2.12 2.62 20.26
CA ASP A 199 0.98 3.02 21.07
C ASP A 199 0.29 1.75 21.59
N SER A 200 0.45 1.48 22.86
CA SER A 200 -0.26 0.41 23.54
C SER A 200 -1.51 0.99 24.18
N GLN A 201 -2.61 1.06 23.43
CA GLN A 201 -3.92 1.32 24.02
C GLN A 201 -4.32 0.12 24.86
N CYS A 202 -4.24 0.27 26.18
CA CYS A 202 -4.95 -0.64 27.07
C CYS A 202 -6.45 -0.45 26.85
N PRO A 203 -7.23 -1.50 26.50
CA PRO A 203 -8.69 -1.36 26.48
C PRO A 203 -9.16 -0.92 27.87
N PRO A 204 -10.16 -0.02 27.97
CA PRO A 204 -10.67 0.39 29.26
C PRO A 204 -11.12 -0.85 30.03
N ASN A 205 -10.64 -0.97 31.26
CA ASN A 205 -11.00 -2.07 32.15
C ASN A 205 -12.54 -2.06 32.32
N PRO A 206 -13.30 -3.11 31.93
CA PRO A 206 -14.75 -3.11 32.00
C PRO A 206 -15.31 -3.33 33.41
N GLY A 207 -14.56 -2.95 34.47
CA GLY A 207 -14.89 -3.16 35.86
C GLY A 207 -14.36 -2.04 36.76
N GLY A 208 -14.95 -0.86 36.61
CA GLY A 208 -14.85 0.23 37.57
C GLY A 208 -16.22 0.77 37.87
#